data_58ba80364506f8e7e0dbbda27e78031f
#
_entry.id   58ba80364506f8e7e0dbbda27e78031f
#
_cell.length_a   1.000
_cell.length_b   1.000
_cell.length_c   1.000
_cell.angle_alpha   90.00
_cell.angle_beta   90.00
_cell.angle_gamma   90.00
#
_symmetry.space_group_name_H-M   'P 1'
#
loop_
_entity.id
_entity.type
_entity.pdbx_description
1 polymer ?
#
loop_
_entity_poly.entity_id
_entity_poly.type
_entity_poly.pdbx_seq_one_letter_code
_entity_poly.pdbx_strand_id
1 'polypeptide(L)'
;MTLTILLLLTTLALAAINGANDNSKGAATLIGSGLMSTRSAIWMATLATAAGGLASILLAQGLLAAFSGKGIVPDSLTVSVPFLIAVAGAATATVGLATMASLPISTTHALFGGLVGAGLVHDAGGVQFAKAAAIIVVPLLLSPLMAAVLALVVAPLLRRTAHAPAASRVARSDGPIESLATPPLRSLRGIDLLHVLSAAVVGFARGLNDTPKIAALLVAAGLGGVAGASSSVVIAMAIGGWLGAHRVAKTLAWRVTAMDPREGLAGNLVTSTLVIAASRFGLPVSTTHVSTGALFGIGLSNGKANFRIIAMILLAWGVTLPTSAMIAALLHFLLPSV
;
A
#
# COMPACT_ATOMS: atom_id res chain seq x y z
N MET A 1 26.86 -5.44 16.20
CA MET A 1 26.32 -6.66 15.58
C MET A 1 24.85 -6.93 15.99
N THR A 2 24.50 -6.97 17.26
CA THR A 2 23.12 -7.28 17.73
C THR A 2 22.08 -6.28 17.22
N LEU A 3 22.32 -4.97 17.32
CA LEU A 3 21.38 -3.94 16.83
C LEU A 3 21.21 -3.99 15.30
N THR A 4 22.27 -4.28 14.56
CA THR A 4 22.21 -4.41 13.09
C THR A 4 21.31 -5.59 12.67
N ILE A 5 21.40 -6.72 13.36
CA ILE A 5 20.53 -7.88 13.14
C ILE A 5 19.09 -7.52 13.51
N LEU A 6 18.88 -6.82 14.61
CA LEU A 6 17.55 -6.38 15.04
C LEU A 6 16.91 -5.43 14.01
N LEU A 7 17.68 -4.49 13.44
CA LEU A 7 17.21 -3.61 12.36
C LEU A 7 16.82 -4.43 11.12
N LEU A 8 17.64 -5.39 10.72
CA LEU A 8 17.32 -6.26 9.59
C LEU A 8 16.01 -7.01 9.84
N LEU A 9 15.86 -7.65 10.99
CA LEU A 9 14.66 -8.42 11.34
C LEU A 9 13.42 -7.56 11.43
N THR A 10 13.48 -6.38 12.06
CA THR A 10 12.32 -5.46 12.16
C THR A 10 11.93 -4.90 10.80
N THR A 11 12.90 -4.58 9.94
CA THR A 11 12.60 -4.09 8.58
C THR A 11 12.02 -5.19 7.69
N LEU A 12 12.51 -6.41 7.76
CA LEU A 12 11.93 -7.54 7.02
C LEU A 12 10.55 -7.92 7.56
N ALA A 13 10.32 -7.83 8.88
CA ALA A 13 8.99 -7.98 9.46
C ALA A 13 8.02 -6.90 8.96
N LEU A 14 8.47 -5.63 8.90
CA LEU A 14 7.69 -4.55 8.29
C LEU A 14 7.35 -4.87 6.84
N ALA A 15 8.32 -5.33 6.06
CA ALA A 15 8.10 -5.70 4.66
C ALA A 15 7.06 -6.84 4.52
N ALA A 16 7.17 -7.88 5.34
CA ALA A 16 6.21 -8.99 5.33
C ALA A 16 4.80 -8.53 5.74
N ILE A 17 4.68 -7.71 6.78
CA ILE A 17 3.39 -7.17 7.24
C ILE A 17 2.81 -6.18 6.22
N ASN A 18 3.64 -5.34 5.59
CA ASN A 18 3.21 -4.52 4.45
C ASN A 18 2.69 -5.40 3.31
N GLY A 19 3.36 -6.50 2.99
CA GLY A 19 2.86 -7.49 2.04
C GLY A 19 1.48 -7.99 2.42
N ALA A 20 1.27 -8.41 3.66
CA ALA A 20 -0.01 -8.91 4.16
C ALA A 20 -1.14 -7.88 4.14
N ASN A 21 -0.86 -6.60 4.43
CA ASN A 21 -1.86 -5.53 4.36
C ASN A 21 -2.14 -5.10 2.93
N ASP A 22 -1.10 -4.86 2.17
CA ASP A 22 -1.16 -4.03 0.96
C ASP A 22 -1.29 -4.84 -0.34
N ASN A 23 -0.93 -6.13 -0.36
CA ASN A 23 -1.02 -6.96 -1.57
C ASN A 23 -2.47 -7.17 -2.04
N SER A 24 -3.41 -6.92 -1.13
CA SER A 24 -4.85 -6.94 -1.39
C SER A 24 -5.32 -5.97 -2.49
N LYS A 25 -4.60 -4.88 -2.74
CA LYS A 25 -5.04 -3.79 -3.64
C LYS A 25 -5.10 -4.22 -5.10
N GLY A 26 -4.10 -4.98 -5.58
CA GLY A 26 -4.13 -5.55 -6.92
C GLY A 26 -5.12 -6.71 -7.08
N ALA A 27 -5.55 -7.34 -5.97
CA ALA A 27 -6.49 -8.46 -5.99
C ALA A 27 -7.95 -8.03 -5.78
N ALA A 28 -8.20 -6.96 -5.03
CA ALA A 28 -9.53 -6.60 -4.52
C ALA A 28 -10.58 -6.43 -5.62
N THR A 29 -10.25 -5.78 -6.72
CA THR A 29 -11.20 -5.54 -7.82
C THR A 29 -11.56 -6.83 -8.56
N LEU A 30 -10.61 -7.76 -8.71
CA LEU A 30 -10.86 -9.08 -9.34
C LEU A 30 -11.71 -9.98 -8.47
N ILE A 31 -11.49 -9.95 -7.15
CA ILE A 31 -12.28 -10.68 -6.18
C ILE A 31 -13.69 -10.06 -6.10
N GLY A 32 -13.78 -8.74 -5.98
CA GLY A 32 -15.04 -7.99 -5.83
C GLY A 32 -15.96 -8.08 -7.05
N SER A 33 -15.39 -8.18 -8.26
CA SER A 33 -16.15 -8.40 -9.49
C SER A 33 -16.46 -9.88 -9.78
N GLY A 34 -15.98 -10.80 -8.94
CA GLY A 34 -16.16 -12.24 -9.12
C GLY A 34 -15.39 -12.83 -10.32
N LEU A 35 -14.38 -12.12 -10.83
CA LEU A 35 -13.61 -12.54 -11.99
C LEU A 35 -12.53 -13.57 -11.65
N MET A 36 -11.97 -13.51 -10.44
CA MET A 36 -10.97 -14.46 -9.97
C MET A 36 -11.23 -14.90 -8.52
N SER A 37 -10.80 -16.12 -8.21
CA SER A 37 -10.78 -16.61 -6.82
C SER A 37 -9.81 -15.79 -5.98
N THR A 38 -10.05 -15.67 -4.68
CA THR A 38 -9.17 -14.93 -3.75
C THR A 38 -7.73 -15.41 -3.83
N ARG A 39 -7.51 -16.72 -3.89
CA ARG A 39 -6.17 -17.31 -3.95
C ARG A 39 -5.42 -16.94 -5.24
N SER A 40 -6.06 -17.07 -6.40
CA SER A 40 -5.45 -16.74 -7.69
C SER A 40 -5.16 -15.26 -7.83
N ALA A 41 -6.09 -14.40 -7.38
CA ALA A 41 -5.91 -12.95 -7.40
C ALA A 41 -4.74 -12.51 -6.50
N ILE A 42 -4.59 -13.08 -5.29
CA ILE A 42 -3.45 -12.80 -4.40
C ILE A 42 -2.14 -13.30 -5.00
N TRP A 43 -2.10 -14.48 -5.62
CA TRP A 43 -0.91 -14.98 -6.31
C TRP A 43 -0.45 -14.03 -7.42
N MET A 44 -1.36 -13.64 -8.29
CA MET A 44 -1.07 -12.68 -9.36
C MET A 44 -0.57 -11.33 -8.79
N ALA A 45 -1.24 -10.80 -7.78
CA ALA A 45 -0.84 -9.55 -7.14
C ALA A 45 0.54 -9.67 -6.47
N THR A 46 0.88 -10.83 -5.88
CA THR A 46 2.19 -11.09 -5.28
C THR A 46 3.31 -11.06 -6.33
N LEU A 47 3.11 -11.76 -7.45
CA LEU A 47 4.10 -11.79 -8.54
C LEU A 47 4.27 -10.40 -9.17
N ALA A 48 3.17 -9.71 -9.42
CA ALA A 48 3.21 -8.35 -9.97
C ALA A 48 3.89 -7.36 -9.01
N THR A 49 3.62 -7.48 -7.71
CA THR A 49 4.29 -6.67 -6.67
C THR A 49 5.79 -6.95 -6.62
N ALA A 50 6.20 -8.20 -6.70
CA ALA A 50 7.62 -8.56 -6.73
C ALA A 50 8.32 -7.95 -7.96
N ALA A 51 7.70 -8.05 -9.14
CA ALA A 51 8.22 -7.43 -10.35
C ALA A 51 8.36 -5.89 -10.22
N GLY A 52 7.32 -5.21 -9.68
CA GLY A 52 7.36 -3.78 -9.43
C GLY A 52 8.41 -3.37 -8.40
N GLY A 53 8.57 -4.17 -7.33
CA GLY A 53 9.58 -3.96 -6.32
C GLY A 53 11.00 -4.08 -6.85
N LEU A 54 11.29 -5.06 -7.71
CA LEU A 54 12.58 -5.16 -8.39
C LEU A 54 12.79 -3.99 -9.36
N ALA A 55 11.75 -3.59 -10.11
CA ALA A 55 11.83 -2.44 -11.00
C ALA A 55 12.08 -1.12 -10.24
N SER A 56 11.71 -1.02 -8.95
CA SER A 56 11.92 0.18 -8.14
C SER A 56 13.39 0.54 -7.95
N ILE A 57 14.29 -0.45 -8.03
CA ILE A 57 15.74 -0.26 -7.93
C ILE A 57 16.23 0.77 -8.96
N LEU A 58 15.61 0.77 -10.15
CA LEU A 58 15.96 1.68 -11.24
C LEU A 58 14.98 2.87 -11.38
N LEU A 59 13.70 2.65 -11.11
CA LEU A 59 12.65 3.58 -11.49
C LEU A 59 12.15 4.49 -10.37
N ALA A 60 12.44 4.19 -9.09
CA ALA A 60 11.86 4.87 -7.95
C ALA A 60 12.89 5.32 -6.89
N GLN A 61 14.10 5.67 -7.30
CA GLN A 61 15.18 6.10 -6.40
C GLN A 61 14.82 7.38 -5.61
N GLY A 62 14.00 8.26 -6.18
CA GLY A 62 13.49 9.44 -5.48
C GLY A 62 12.68 9.12 -4.22
N LEU A 63 11.92 8.02 -4.22
CA LEU A 63 11.20 7.55 -3.03
C LEU A 63 12.15 7.04 -1.94
N LEU A 64 13.21 6.35 -2.31
CA LEU A 64 14.24 5.91 -1.36
C LEU A 64 14.87 7.11 -0.66
N ALA A 65 15.18 8.17 -1.40
CA ALA A 65 15.70 9.42 -0.85
C ALA A 65 14.68 10.12 0.06
N ALA A 66 13.40 10.19 -0.34
CA ALA A 66 12.33 10.82 0.45
C ALA A 66 12.10 10.13 1.80
N PHE A 67 12.30 8.80 1.89
CA PHE A 67 12.14 8.02 3.13
C PHE A 67 13.45 7.76 3.89
N SER A 68 14.56 8.35 3.46
CA SER A 68 15.82 8.31 4.24
C SER A 68 15.75 9.18 5.51
N GLY A 69 14.73 10.02 5.67
CA GLY A 69 14.60 10.99 6.78
C GLY A 69 15.38 12.27 6.59
N LYS A 70 16.26 12.38 5.58
CA LYS A 70 17.09 13.56 5.33
C LYS A 70 16.24 14.81 5.10
N GLY A 71 16.58 15.86 5.85
CA GLY A 71 15.89 17.14 5.82
C GLY A 71 14.51 17.15 6.49
N ILE A 72 14.11 16.06 7.16
CA ILE A 72 12.90 15.97 8.01
C ILE A 72 13.34 15.87 9.48
N VAL A 73 14.34 15.04 9.77
CA VAL A 73 14.98 14.91 11.06
C VAL A 73 16.47 15.27 10.95
N PRO A 74 17.19 15.51 12.05
CA PRO A 74 18.64 15.74 12.02
C PRO A 74 19.40 14.63 11.27
N ASP A 75 20.36 15.02 10.44
CA ASP A 75 21.09 14.07 9.57
C ASP A 75 21.83 12.97 10.35
N SER A 76 22.27 13.26 11.58
CA SER A 76 22.88 12.28 12.49
C SER A 76 21.93 11.11 12.80
N LEU A 77 20.62 11.38 12.90
CA LEU A 77 19.62 10.34 13.16
C LEU A 77 19.37 9.44 11.96
N THR A 78 19.47 9.99 10.75
CA THR A 78 19.13 9.24 9.54
C THR A 78 19.96 7.99 9.31
N VAL A 79 21.13 7.89 9.94
CA VAL A 79 22.04 6.73 9.90
C VAL A 79 22.14 5.99 11.24
N SER A 80 21.47 6.49 12.29
CA SER A 80 21.46 5.87 13.62
C SER A 80 20.67 4.57 13.63
N VAL A 81 21.34 3.46 13.92
CA VAL A 81 20.69 2.13 13.94
C VAL A 81 19.57 2.04 14.99
N PRO A 82 19.71 2.54 16.24
CA PRO A 82 18.60 2.58 17.19
C PRO A 82 17.39 3.39 16.69
N PHE A 83 17.62 4.53 16.06
CA PHE A 83 16.55 5.33 15.45
C PHE A 83 15.82 4.56 14.36
N LEU A 84 16.56 3.93 13.45
CA LEU A 84 15.97 3.14 12.35
C LEU A 84 15.20 1.91 12.86
N ILE A 85 15.65 1.28 13.95
CA ILE A 85 14.92 0.20 14.64
C ILE A 85 13.60 0.72 15.21
N ALA A 86 13.61 1.88 15.86
CA ALA A 86 12.40 2.48 16.41
C ALA A 86 11.38 2.78 15.32
N VAL A 87 11.81 3.34 14.20
CA VAL A 87 10.95 3.61 13.03
C VAL A 87 10.40 2.32 12.44
N ALA A 88 11.26 1.33 12.16
CA ALA A 88 10.84 0.05 11.60
C ALA A 88 9.90 -0.71 12.54
N GLY A 89 10.23 -0.78 13.83
CA GLY A 89 9.44 -1.46 14.86
C GLY A 89 8.07 -0.83 15.06
N ALA A 90 8.00 0.50 15.12
CA ALA A 90 6.74 1.23 15.24
C ALA A 90 5.83 1.02 14.01
N ALA A 91 6.39 1.11 12.82
CA ALA A 91 5.65 0.85 11.58
C ALA A 91 5.17 -0.61 11.52
N THR A 92 6.02 -1.57 11.91
CA THR A 92 5.68 -2.99 11.99
C THR A 92 4.50 -3.23 12.94
N ALA A 93 4.56 -2.70 14.15
CA ALA A 93 3.49 -2.85 15.13
C ALA A 93 2.18 -2.22 14.65
N THR A 94 2.24 -0.98 14.14
CA THR A 94 1.05 -0.25 13.70
C THR A 94 0.37 -0.93 12.50
N VAL A 95 1.14 -1.32 11.46
CA VAL A 95 0.59 -2.01 10.30
C VAL A 95 0.12 -3.41 10.66
N GLY A 96 0.84 -4.09 11.56
CA GLY A 96 0.47 -5.42 12.05
C GLY A 96 -0.88 -5.43 12.76
N LEU A 97 -1.08 -4.52 13.70
CA LEU A 97 -2.36 -4.38 14.44
C LEU A 97 -3.53 -4.12 13.49
N ALA A 98 -3.36 -3.22 12.52
CA ALA A 98 -4.40 -2.94 11.54
C ALA A 98 -4.67 -4.14 10.61
N THR A 99 -3.63 -4.87 10.22
CA THR A 99 -3.78 -6.09 9.40
C THR A 99 -4.57 -7.16 10.15
N MET A 100 -4.30 -7.34 11.45
CA MET A 100 -5.08 -8.24 12.31
C MET A 100 -6.54 -7.80 12.42
N ALA A 101 -6.81 -6.50 12.46
CA ALA A 101 -8.15 -5.92 12.43
C ALA A 101 -8.79 -5.93 11.03
N SER A 102 -8.11 -6.46 10.01
CA SER A 102 -8.56 -6.48 8.61
C SER A 102 -8.80 -5.09 8.01
N LEU A 103 -8.09 -4.08 8.51
CA LEU A 103 -8.20 -2.69 8.07
C LEU A 103 -7.07 -2.37 7.07
N PRO A 104 -7.40 -1.81 5.90
CA PRO A 104 -6.40 -1.28 4.98
C PRO A 104 -5.85 0.03 5.53
N ILE A 105 -4.56 0.05 5.87
CA ILE A 105 -3.90 1.27 6.33
C ILE A 105 -2.68 1.64 5.48
N SER A 106 -2.11 2.79 5.76
CA SER A 106 -0.97 3.33 5.02
C SER A 106 0.35 3.02 5.73
N THR A 107 1.17 2.16 5.16
CA THR A 107 2.55 1.96 5.61
C THR A 107 3.37 3.26 5.48
N THR A 108 3.05 4.11 4.52
CA THR A 108 3.65 5.46 4.38
C THR A 108 3.38 6.33 5.61
N HIS A 109 2.11 6.33 6.13
CA HIS A 109 1.78 7.01 7.38
C HIS A 109 2.51 6.43 8.59
N ALA A 110 2.60 5.11 8.67
CA ALA A 110 3.28 4.45 9.76
C ALA A 110 4.79 4.75 9.77
N LEU A 111 5.46 4.68 8.62
CA LEU A 111 6.86 5.05 8.48
C LEU A 111 7.10 6.53 8.83
N PHE A 112 6.25 7.41 8.28
CA PHE A 112 6.38 8.85 8.53
C PHE A 112 6.11 9.20 10.00
N GLY A 113 5.07 8.61 10.60
CA GLY A 113 4.81 8.75 12.04
C GLY A 113 6.00 8.29 12.87
N GLY A 114 6.60 7.14 12.50
CA GLY A 114 7.81 6.63 13.14
C GLY A 114 8.99 7.60 13.07
N LEU A 115 9.28 8.15 11.89
CA LEU A 115 10.35 9.14 11.69
C LEU A 115 10.15 10.38 12.58
N VAL A 116 8.94 10.94 12.57
CA VAL A 116 8.62 12.12 13.36
C VAL A 116 8.65 11.82 14.85
N GLY A 117 8.04 10.71 15.29
CA GLY A 117 7.95 10.37 16.71
C GLY A 117 9.31 10.10 17.37
N ALA A 118 10.15 9.31 16.72
CA ALA A 118 11.51 9.07 17.18
C ALA A 118 12.38 10.34 17.11
N GLY A 119 12.21 11.17 16.06
CA GLY A 119 12.91 12.43 15.92
C GLY A 119 12.57 13.44 17.03
N LEU A 120 11.29 13.53 17.42
CA LEU A 120 10.83 14.43 18.48
C LEU A 120 11.43 14.10 19.86
N VAL A 121 11.63 12.83 20.17
CA VAL A 121 12.25 12.40 21.45
C VAL A 121 13.72 12.73 21.47
N HIS A 122 14.41 12.64 20.33
CA HIS A 122 15.83 12.95 20.24
C HIS A 122 16.10 14.47 20.28
N ASP A 123 15.41 15.22 19.42
CA ASP A 123 15.51 16.70 19.33
C ASP A 123 14.22 17.27 18.74
N ALA A 124 13.37 17.79 19.60
CA ALA A 124 12.09 18.38 19.20
C ALA A 124 12.27 19.60 18.27
N GLY A 125 13.35 20.37 18.42
CA GLY A 125 13.66 21.52 17.56
C GLY A 125 14.25 21.15 16.22
N GLY A 126 14.79 19.93 16.09
CA GLY A 126 15.43 19.41 14.87
C GLY A 126 14.44 18.87 13.84
N VAL A 127 13.17 18.64 14.20
CA VAL A 127 12.16 18.11 13.27
C VAL A 127 11.59 19.24 12.39
N GLN A 128 11.77 19.12 11.08
CA GLN A 128 11.36 20.12 10.08
C GLN A 128 9.89 19.92 9.64
N PHE A 129 8.92 20.29 10.49
CA PHE A 129 7.49 20.05 10.24
C PHE A 129 6.96 20.65 8.94
N ALA A 130 7.36 21.88 8.58
CA ALA A 130 6.92 22.52 7.35
C ALA A 130 7.36 21.72 6.11
N LYS A 131 8.60 21.26 6.11
CA LYS A 131 9.17 20.45 5.04
C LYS A 131 8.54 19.08 4.97
N ALA A 132 8.35 18.43 6.12
CA ALA A 132 7.64 17.18 6.25
C ALA A 132 6.19 17.27 5.74
N ALA A 133 5.47 18.34 6.06
CA ALA A 133 4.13 18.60 5.56
C ALA A 133 4.11 18.73 4.04
N ALA A 134 4.99 19.54 3.47
CA ALA A 134 5.03 19.80 2.03
C ALA A 134 5.39 18.52 1.23
N ILE A 135 6.40 17.77 1.68
CA ILE A 135 6.91 16.62 0.93
C ILE A 135 6.04 15.38 1.10
N ILE A 136 5.47 15.13 2.29
CA ILE A 136 4.79 13.88 2.61
C ILE A 136 3.29 14.09 2.84
N VAL A 137 2.89 15.01 3.74
CA VAL A 137 1.48 15.12 4.16
C VAL A 137 0.60 15.59 3.00
N VAL A 138 1.03 16.61 2.25
CA VAL A 138 0.24 17.15 1.12
C VAL A 138 -0.02 16.09 0.05
N PRO A 139 0.98 15.36 -0.50
CA PRO A 139 0.71 14.28 -1.45
C PRO A 139 -0.19 13.18 -0.89
N LEU A 140 -0.04 12.84 0.40
CA LEU A 140 -0.87 11.83 1.06
C LEU A 140 -2.33 12.23 1.17
N LEU A 141 -2.64 13.49 1.45
CA LEU A 141 -4.01 13.99 1.57
C LEU A 141 -4.66 14.21 0.20
N LEU A 142 -3.91 14.69 -0.78
CA LEU A 142 -4.44 14.97 -2.11
C LEU A 142 -4.68 13.70 -2.94
N SER A 143 -3.83 12.69 -2.78
CA SER A 143 -3.88 11.49 -3.63
C SER A 143 -5.21 10.73 -3.58
N PRO A 144 -5.88 10.49 -2.43
CA PRO A 144 -7.18 9.81 -2.40
C PRO A 144 -8.30 10.66 -3.00
N LEU A 145 -8.25 11.99 -2.86
CA LEU A 145 -9.22 12.90 -3.47
C LEU A 145 -9.10 12.88 -4.98
N MET A 146 -7.88 12.99 -5.50
CA MET A 146 -7.63 12.88 -6.94
C MET A 146 -8.09 11.53 -7.49
N ALA A 147 -7.81 10.44 -6.77
CA ALA A 147 -8.24 9.12 -7.18
C ALA A 147 -9.77 8.99 -7.19
N ALA A 148 -10.47 9.54 -6.18
CA ALA A 148 -11.93 9.52 -6.11
C ALA A 148 -12.56 10.33 -7.25
N VAL A 149 -12.07 11.53 -7.51
CA VAL A 149 -12.57 12.40 -8.60
C VAL A 149 -12.33 11.75 -9.97
N LEU A 150 -11.13 11.23 -10.22
CA LEU A 150 -10.82 10.55 -11.48
C LEU A 150 -11.69 9.30 -11.68
N ALA A 151 -11.87 8.49 -10.64
CA ALA A 151 -12.69 7.29 -10.71
C ALA A 151 -14.19 7.62 -10.90
N LEU A 152 -14.68 8.69 -10.26
CA LEU A 152 -16.03 9.21 -10.45
C LEU A 152 -16.32 9.58 -11.91
N VAL A 153 -15.30 10.06 -12.65
CA VAL A 153 -15.41 10.41 -14.08
C VAL A 153 -15.17 9.20 -14.98
N VAL A 154 -14.13 8.40 -14.73
CA VAL A 154 -13.72 7.31 -15.62
C VAL A 154 -14.68 6.12 -15.57
N ALA A 155 -15.23 5.78 -14.40
CA ALA A 155 -16.11 4.61 -14.26
C ALA A 155 -17.40 4.73 -15.09
N PRO A 156 -18.14 5.87 -15.11
CA PRO A 156 -19.31 6.02 -16.01
C PRO A 156 -18.95 5.95 -17.49
N LEU A 157 -17.78 6.47 -17.89
CA LEU A 157 -17.34 6.42 -19.29
C LEU A 157 -17.13 4.97 -19.74
N LEU A 158 -16.47 4.14 -18.94
CA LEU A 158 -16.30 2.73 -19.27
C LEU A 158 -17.61 1.93 -19.23
N ARG A 159 -18.56 2.32 -18.40
CA ARG A 159 -19.90 1.70 -18.39
C ARG A 159 -20.67 1.97 -19.69
N ARG A 160 -20.57 3.17 -20.25
CA ARG A 160 -21.30 3.58 -21.48
C ARG A 160 -20.83 2.86 -22.74
N THR A 161 -19.61 2.34 -22.78
CA THR A 161 -19.04 1.67 -23.96
C THR A 161 -19.63 0.28 -24.25
N ALA A 162 -20.64 -0.17 -23.51
CA ALA A 162 -21.14 -1.52 -23.59
C ALA A 162 -22.62 -1.65 -23.94
N HIS A 163 -22.91 -2.50 -24.92
CA HIS A 163 -24.24 -2.83 -25.39
C HIS A 163 -24.95 -3.97 -24.63
N ALA A 164 -24.34 -4.59 -23.63
CA ALA A 164 -25.00 -5.60 -22.79
C ALA A 164 -24.48 -5.52 -21.33
N PRO A 165 -25.37 -5.64 -20.32
CA PRO A 165 -24.95 -5.79 -18.93
C PRO A 165 -24.18 -7.10 -18.80
N ALA A 166 -22.91 -7.03 -18.44
CA ALA A 166 -22.23 -8.17 -17.88
C ALA A 166 -22.98 -8.50 -16.58
N ALA A 167 -23.86 -9.47 -16.62
CA ALA A 167 -24.55 -9.96 -15.43
C ALA A 167 -23.48 -10.25 -14.40
N SER A 168 -23.54 -9.56 -13.26
CA SER A 168 -22.57 -9.75 -12.19
C SER A 168 -22.56 -11.24 -11.85
N ARG A 169 -21.45 -11.93 -12.08
CA ARG A 169 -21.32 -13.36 -11.77
C ARG A 169 -21.55 -13.62 -10.28
N VAL A 170 -21.34 -12.59 -9.46
CA VAL A 170 -21.60 -12.60 -8.01
C VAL A 170 -23.08 -12.77 -7.66
N ALA A 171 -24.01 -12.25 -8.50
CA ALA A 171 -25.46 -12.36 -8.25
C ALA A 171 -26.03 -13.77 -8.55
N ARG A 172 -25.23 -14.69 -9.09
CA ARG A 172 -25.67 -16.04 -9.48
C ARG A 172 -25.11 -17.19 -8.63
N SER A 173 -24.26 -16.92 -7.64
CA SER A 173 -23.76 -18.01 -6.79
C SER A 173 -24.37 -17.90 -5.39
N ASP A 174 -25.35 -18.75 -5.10
CA ASP A 174 -25.83 -19.00 -3.73
C ASP A 174 -24.81 -19.79 -2.88
N GLY A 175 -23.60 -19.99 -3.40
CA GLY A 175 -22.51 -20.70 -2.74
C GLY A 175 -21.42 -19.78 -2.18
N PRO A 176 -20.56 -20.28 -1.28
CA PRO A 176 -19.43 -19.51 -0.77
C PRO A 176 -18.54 -19.03 -1.93
N ILE A 177 -18.26 -17.73 -2.00
CA ILE A 177 -17.46 -17.09 -3.08
C ILE A 177 -16.04 -17.69 -3.20
N GLU A 178 -15.58 -18.39 -2.18
CA GLU A 178 -14.32 -19.17 -2.19
C GLU A 178 -14.34 -20.35 -3.18
N SER A 179 -15.52 -20.81 -3.60
CA SER A 179 -15.69 -21.92 -4.56
C SER A 179 -15.69 -21.50 -6.03
N LEU A 180 -15.61 -20.20 -6.34
CA LEU A 180 -15.56 -19.74 -7.73
C LEU A 180 -14.27 -20.23 -8.40
N ALA A 181 -14.42 -21.10 -9.39
CA ALA A 181 -13.31 -21.51 -10.23
C ALA A 181 -12.80 -20.29 -11.02
N THR A 182 -11.51 -20.00 -10.89
CA THR A 182 -10.85 -18.98 -11.72
C THR A 182 -10.95 -19.43 -13.18
N PRO A 183 -11.55 -18.64 -14.09
CA PRO A 183 -11.56 -19.01 -15.49
C PRO A 183 -10.12 -19.06 -16.02
N PRO A 184 -9.79 -20.02 -16.90
CA PRO A 184 -8.47 -20.04 -17.51
C PRO A 184 -8.25 -18.75 -18.30
N LEU A 185 -7.05 -18.15 -18.19
CA LEU A 185 -6.71 -16.88 -18.86
C LEU A 185 -7.03 -16.90 -20.36
N ARG A 186 -6.90 -18.06 -21.00
CA ARG A 186 -7.21 -18.26 -22.42
C ARG A 186 -8.69 -18.07 -22.76
N SER A 187 -9.60 -18.18 -21.80
CA SER A 187 -11.04 -17.96 -21.98
C SER A 187 -11.49 -16.52 -21.72
N LEU A 188 -10.60 -15.69 -21.13
CA LEU A 188 -10.88 -14.28 -20.89
C LEU A 188 -10.75 -13.49 -22.19
N ARG A 189 -11.73 -12.63 -22.47
CA ARG A 189 -11.74 -11.81 -23.67
C ARG A 189 -12.18 -10.39 -23.35
N GLY A 190 -11.70 -9.44 -24.16
CA GLY A 190 -12.13 -8.06 -24.07
C GLY A 190 -11.87 -7.44 -22.69
N ILE A 191 -12.94 -6.94 -22.08
CA ILE A 191 -12.88 -6.18 -20.82
C ILE A 191 -12.38 -7.00 -19.63
N ASP A 192 -12.69 -8.30 -19.56
CA ASP A 192 -12.25 -9.17 -18.48
C ASP A 192 -10.73 -9.32 -18.49
N LEU A 193 -10.14 -9.50 -19.67
CA LEU A 193 -8.68 -9.58 -19.82
C LEU A 193 -8.02 -8.25 -19.46
N LEU A 194 -8.56 -7.12 -19.93
CA LEU A 194 -8.07 -5.78 -19.58
C LEU A 194 -8.15 -5.54 -18.07
N HIS A 195 -9.22 -6.00 -17.41
CA HIS A 195 -9.36 -5.88 -15.98
C HIS A 195 -8.30 -6.70 -15.24
N VAL A 196 -8.03 -7.95 -15.65
CA VAL A 196 -6.96 -8.78 -15.05
C VAL A 196 -5.59 -8.11 -15.25
N LEU A 197 -5.28 -7.65 -16.45
CA LEU A 197 -4.02 -6.96 -16.74
C LEU A 197 -3.88 -5.66 -15.91
N SER A 198 -4.93 -4.86 -15.81
CA SER A 198 -4.91 -3.63 -15.01
C SER A 198 -4.71 -3.91 -13.52
N ALA A 199 -5.27 -4.99 -13.00
CA ALA A 199 -5.06 -5.41 -11.61
C ALA A 199 -3.60 -5.85 -11.37
N ALA A 200 -2.97 -6.53 -12.33
CA ALA A 200 -1.54 -6.83 -12.29
C ALA A 200 -0.70 -5.54 -12.29
N VAL A 201 -1.08 -4.53 -13.09
CA VAL A 201 -0.40 -3.22 -13.09
C VAL A 201 -0.56 -2.50 -11.75
N VAL A 202 -1.69 -2.63 -11.05
CA VAL A 202 -1.84 -2.11 -9.67
C VAL A 202 -0.86 -2.81 -8.72
N GLY A 203 -0.74 -4.14 -8.81
CA GLY A 203 0.25 -4.91 -8.03
C GLY A 203 1.68 -4.42 -8.30
N PHE A 204 2.04 -4.24 -9.58
CA PHE A 204 3.33 -3.70 -10.00
C PHE A 204 3.55 -2.27 -9.44
N ALA A 205 2.58 -1.37 -9.62
CA ALA A 205 2.64 0.00 -9.14
C ALA A 205 2.86 0.05 -7.62
N ARG A 206 2.19 -0.84 -6.89
CA ARG A 206 2.36 -0.98 -5.45
C ARG A 206 3.79 -1.40 -5.08
N GLY A 207 4.33 -2.44 -5.71
CA GLY A 207 5.72 -2.88 -5.49
C GLY A 207 6.73 -1.79 -5.77
N LEU A 208 6.54 -1.07 -6.90
CA LEU A 208 7.34 0.08 -7.30
C LEU A 208 7.35 1.20 -6.27
N ASN A 209 6.21 1.43 -5.59
CA ASN A 209 6.02 2.49 -4.63
C ASN A 209 6.48 2.13 -3.20
N ASP A 210 6.22 0.91 -2.73
CA ASP A 210 6.41 0.56 -1.32
C ASP A 210 7.80 -0.02 -1.01
N THR A 211 8.41 -0.75 -1.95
CA THR A 211 9.74 -1.34 -1.77
C THR A 211 10.79 -0.31 -1.40
N PRO A 212 10.99 0.80 -2.13
CA PRO A 212 12.05 1.76 -1.83
C PRO A 212 11.85 2.46 -0.48
N LYS A 213 10.61 2.66 -0.03
CA LYS A 213 10.30 3.29 1.26
C LYS A 213 10.79 2.43 2.43
N ILE A 214 10.58 1.12 2.35
CA ILE A 214 11.01 0.17 3.40
C ILE A 214 12.51 -0.10 3.28
N ALA A 215 13.02 -0.27 2.05
CA ALA A 215 14.44 -0.50 1.80
C ALA A 215 15.32 0.69 2.25
N ALA A 216 14.78 1.91 2.27
CA ALA A 216 15.49 3.10 2.73
C ALA A 216 16.07 2.94 4.14
N LEU A 217 15.41 2.20 5.04
CA LEU A 217 15.89 1.94 6.40
C LEU A 217 17.19 1.10 6.40
N LEU A 218 17.26 0.07 5.55
CA LEU A 218 18.45 -0.78 5.43
C LEU A 218 19.58 -0.05 4.70
N VAL A 219 19.24 0.70 3.64
CA VAL A 219 20.23 1.48 2.87
C VAL A 219 20.84 2.57 3.73
N ALA A 220 20.04 3.25 4.56
CA ALA A 220 20.51 4.28 5.49
C ALA A 220 21.51 3.73 6.52
N ALA A 221 21.33 2.48 6.95
CA ALA A 221 22.25 1.76 7.85
C ALA A 221 23.45 1.13 7.13
N GLY A 222 23.59 1.30 5.81
CA GLY A 222 24.66 0.68 5.03
C GLY A 222 24.50 -0.83 4.79
N LEU A 223 23.30 -1.38 4.96
CA LEU A 223 23.03 -2.82 4.84
C LEU A 223 22.61 -3.22 3.42
N GLY A 224 23.51 -3.88 2.72
CA GLY A 224 23.22 -4.54 1.43
C GLY A 224 23.14 -3.63 0.20
N GLY A 225 23.38 -2.34 0.33
CA GLY A 225 23.19 -1.36 -0.75
C GLY A 225 21.75 -1.31 -1.27
N VAL A 226 21.49 -0.53 -2.32
CA VAL A 226 20.12 -0.36 -2.85
C VAL A 226 19.55 -1.69 -3.38
N ALA A 227 20.32 -2.42 -4.16
CA ALA A 227 19.86 -3.66 -4.80
C ALA A 227 19.60 -4.78 -3.76
N GLY A 228 20.53 -4.99 -2.83
CA GLY A 228 20.42 -6.03 -1.80
C GLY A 228 19.28 -5.74 -0.82
N ALA A 229 19.17 -4.50 -0.32
CA ALA A 229 18.10 -4.07 0.56
C ALA A 229 16.71 -4.20 -0.13
N SER A 230 16.59 -3.71 -1.36
CA SER A 230 15.32 -3.80 -2.11
C SER A 230 14.93 -5.25 -2.40
N SER A 231 15.86 -6.11 -2.81
CA SER A 231 15.59 -7.53 -3.05
C SER A 231 15.13 -8.26 -1.80
N SER A 232 15.79 -8.02 -0.65
CA SER A 232 15.37 -8.60 0.63
C SER A 232 13.97 -8.16 1.03
N VAL A 233 13.66 -6.89 0.87
CA VAL A 233 12.32 -6.33 1.11
C VAL A 233 11.30 -6.97 0.18
N VAL A 234 11.58 -7.11 -1.12
CA VAL A 234 10.68 -7.75 -2.11
C VAL A 234 10.35 -9.18 -1.70
N ILE A 235 11.34 -9.96 -1.30
CA ILE A 235 11.13 -11.36 -0.87
C ILE A 235 10.22 -11.39 0.36
N ALA A 236 10.51 -10.57 1.39
CA ALA A 236 9.70 -10.52 2.60
C ALA A 236 8.26 -10.05 2.32
N MET A 237 8.08 -9.03 1.46
CA MET A 237 6.77 -8.55 1.01
C MET A 237 5.99 -9.63 0.26
N ALA A 238 6.66 -10.41 -0.60
CA ALA A 238 6.03 -11.48 -1.36
C ALA A 238 5.54 -12.60 -0.42
N ILE A 239 6.37 -13.02 0.52
CA ILE A 239 6.00 -14.03 1.53
C ILE A 239 4.81 -13.53 2.36
N GLY A 240 4.89 -12.33 2.91
CA GLY A 240 3.81 -11.75 3.71
C GLY A 240 2.52 -11.54 2.93
N GLY A 241 2.63 -11.09 1.68
CA GLY A 241 1.49 -10.89 0.78
C GLY A 241 0.77 -12.19 0.45
N TRP A 242 1.52 -13.25 0.16
CA TRP A 242 0.96 -14.56 -0.10
C TRP A 242 0.26 -15.17 1.13
N LEU A 243 0.88 -15.09 2.29
CA LEU A 243 0.36 -15.69 3.52
C LEU A 243 -0.78 -14.89 4.16
N GLY A 244 -0.73 -13.55 4.13
CA GLY A 244 -1.57 -12.71 4.98
C GLY A 244 -2.61 -11.83 4.28
N ALA A 245 -2.52 -11.60 2.95
CA ALA A 245 -3.32 -10.58 2.29
C ALA A 245 -4.83 -10.87 2.20
N HIS A 246 -5.27 -12.11 2.41
CA HIS A 246 -6.66 -12.53 2.22
C HIS A 246 -7.67 -11.76 3.09
N ARG A 247 -7.31 -11.38 4.31
CA ARG A 247 -8.22 -10.66 5.24
C ARG A 247 -8.53 -9.26 4.74
N VAL A 248 -7.50 -8.48 4.42
CA VAL A 248 -7.66 -7.10 3.93
C VAL A 248 -8.25 -7.10 2.51
N ALA A 249 -7.91 -8.08 1.68
CA ALA A 249 -8.49 -8.26 0.35
C ALA A 249 -10.02 -8.41 0.41
N LYS A 250 -10.54 -9.20 1.35
CA LYS A 250 -11.98 -9.36 1.57
C LYS A 250 -12.65 -8.04 1.97
N THR A 251 -12.03 -7.23 2.82
CA THR A 251 -12.56 -5.91 3.21
C THR A 251 -12.66 -4.98 2.01
N LEU A 252 -11.60 -4.84 1.21
CA LEU A 252 -11.59 -3.97 0.04
C LEU A 252 -12.53 -4.47 -1.06
N ALA A 253 -12.57 -5.79 -1.29
CA ALA A 253 -13.37 -6.39 -2.36
C ALA A 253 -14.88 -6.29 -2.13
N TRP A 254 -15.34 -6.44 -0.89
CA TRP A 254 -16.77 -6.64 -0.63
C TRP A 254 -17.41 -5.60 0.29
N ARG A 255 -16.61 -4.90 1.12
CA ARG A 255 -17.16 -3.97 2.11
C ARG A 255 -17.17 -2.52 1.67
N VAL A 256 -16.25 -2.09 0.80
CA VAL A 256 -16.13 -0.68 0.39
C VAL A 256 -17.20 -0.31 -0.63
N THR A 257 -17.29 -1.06 -1.72
CA THR A 257 -18.33 -0.90 -2.75
C THR A 257 -18.49 -2.18 -3.57
N ALA A 258 -19.71 -2.47 -4.01
CA ALA A 258 -19.94 -3.48 -5.02
C ALA A 258 -19.57 -2.93 -6.40
N MET A 259 -18.89 -3.73 -7.21
CA MET A 259 -18.41 -3.30 -8.52
C MET A 259 -18.51 -4.41 -9.57
N ASP A 260 -18.70 -4.02 -10.83
CA ASP A 260 -18.58 -4.90 -11.99
C ASP A 260 -17.13 -4.90 -12.56
N PRO A 261 -16.81 -5.75 -13.54
CA PRO A 261 -15.47 -5.80 -14.14
C PRO A 261 -15.00 -4.48 -14.78
N ARG A 262 -15.91 -3.64 -15.30
CA ARG A 262 -15.55 -2.36 -15.91
C ARG A 262 -15.26 -1.30 -14.87
N GLU A 263 -16.04 -1.29 -13.81
CA GLU A 263 -15.80 -0.45 -12.64
C GLU A 263 -14.47 -0.82 -11.98
N GLY A 264 -14.18 -2.13 -11.84
CA GLY A 264 -12.89 -2.62 -11.37
C GLY A 264 -11.74 -2.19 -12.27
N LEU A 265 -11.89 -2.29 -13.60
CA LEU A 265 -10.93 -1.78 -14.56
C LEU A 265 -10.70 -0.27 -14.38
N ALA A 266 -11.76 0.53 -14.24
CA ALA A 266 -11.66 1.98 -14.01
C ALA A 266 -10.84 2.29 -12.75
N GLY A 267 -11.15 1.64 -11.64
CA GLY A 267 -10.43 1.80 -10.37
C GLY A 267 -8.95 1.43 -10.47
N ASN A 268 -8.66 0.35 -11.19
CA ASN A 268 -7.27 -0.09 -11.40
C ASN A 268 -6.49 0.88 -12.29
N LEU A 269 -7.08 1.37 -13.38
CA LEU A 269 -6.43 2.36 -14.25
C LEU A 269 -6.11 3.64 -13.49
N VAL A 270 -7.06 4.17 -12.73
CA VAL A 270 -6.83 5.37 -11.90
C VAL A 270 -5.74 5.11 -10.86
N THR A 271 -5.84 3.99 -10.13
CA THR A 271 -4.88 3.66 -9.07
C THR A 271 -3.47 3.49 -9.63
N SER A 272 -3.30 2.67 -10.66
CA SER A 272 -1.98 2.37 -11.22
C SER A 272 -1.34 3.61 -11.85
N THR A 273 -2.10 4.41 -12.59
CA THR A 273 -1.59 5.64 -13.21
C THR A 273 -1.08 6.62 -12.17
N LEU A 274 -1.87 6.91 -11.13
CA LEU A 274 -1.47 7.84 -10.07
C LEU A 274 -0.27 7.33 -9.27
N VAL A 275 -0.26 6.04 -8.92
CA VAL A 275 0.84 5.46 -8.12
C VAL A 275 2.14 5.38 -8.91
N ILE A 276 2.10 4.94 -10.18
CA ILE A 276 3.30 4.87 -11.03
C ILE A 276 3.86 6.28 -11.28
N ALA A 277 3.00 7.24 -11.64
CA ALA A 277 3.43 8.62 -11.84
C ALA A 277 4.07 9.20 -10.57
N ALA A 278 3.41 9.08 -9.41
CA ALA A 278 3.95 9.55 -8.15
C ALA A 278 5.30 8.88 -7.82
N SER A 279 5.40 7.55 -7.99
CA SER A 279 6.64 6.81 -7.72
C SER A 279 7.78 7.26 -8.62
N ARG A 280 7.50 7.50 -9.91
CA ARG A 280 8.50 7.96 -10.89
C ARG A 280 9.03 9.36 -10.56
N PHE A 281 8.17 10.24 -10.04
CA PHE A 281 8.55 11.59 -9.62
C PHE A 281 9.04 11.67 -8.17
N GLY A 282 9.19 10.53 -7.47
CA GLY A 282 9.64 10.50 -6.08
C GLY A 282 8.63 11.10 -5.09
N LEU A 283 7.36 11.23 -5.47
CA LEU A 283 6.31 11.76 -4.61
C LEU A 283 5.78 10.66 -3.67
N PRO A 284 5.85 10.85 -2.34
CA PRO A 284 5.37 9.88 -1.37
C PRO A 284 3.84 9.82 -1.35
N VAL A 285 3.26 8.90 -2.08
CA VAL A 285 1.81 8.62 -1.99
C VAL A 285 1.57 7.31 -1.25
N SER A 286 0.36 7.16 -0.72
CA SER A 286 -0.10 5.89 -0.16
C SER A 286 -0.91 5.12 -1.19
N THR A 287 -0.44 3.93 -1.53
CA THR A 287 -1.17 3.02 -2.42
C THR A 287 -2.54 2.66 -1.85
N THR A 288 -2.67 2.58 -0.50
CA THR A 288 -3.97 2.36 0.17
C THR A 288 -4.92 3.53 -0.04
N HIS A 289 -4.43 4.76 0.13
CA HIS A 289 -5.25 5.96 -0.04
C HIS A 289 -5.74 6.10 -1.48
N VAL A 290 -4.84 5.92 -2.45
CA VAL A 290 -5.19 6.01 -3.88
C VAL A 290 -6.20 4.93 -4.27
N SER A 291 -5.96 3.66 -3.90
CA SER A 291 -6.87 2.57 -4.27
C SER A 291 -8.24 2.68 -3.57
N THR A 292 -8.25 3.03 -2.28
CA THR A 292 -9.53 3.23 -1.55
C THR A 292 -10.27 4.45 -2.07
N GLY A 293 -9.56 5.53 -2.40
CA GLY A 293 -10.14 6.71 -3.04
C GLY A 293 -10.80 6.36 -4.38
N ALA A 294 -10.11 5.57 -5.23
CA ALA A 294 -10.67 5.12 -6.49
C ALA A 294 -11.93 4.25 -6.29
N LEU A 295 -11.90 3.31 -5.34
CA LEU A 295 -13.08 2.49 -5.00
C LEU A 295 -14.23 3.35 -4.46
N PHE A 296 -13.93 4.38 -3.67
CA PHE A 296 -14.93 5.33 -3.19
C PHE A 296 -15.56 6.12 -4.35
N GLY A 297 -14.75 6.64 -5.28
CA GLY A 297 -15.23 7.33 -6.47
C GLY A 297 -16.14 6.45 -7.34
N ILE A 298 -15.81 5.17 -7.51
CA ILE A 298 -16.68 4.18 -8.14
C ILE A 298 -18.00 4.06 -7.38
N GLY A 299 -17.93 3.90 -6.05
CA GLY A 299 -19.10 3.76 -5.19
C GLY A 299 -20.02 4.97 -5.24
N LEU A 300 -19.47 6.18 -5.33
CA LEU A 300 -20.25 7.41 -5.55
C LEU A 300 -20.93 7.41 -6.93
N SER A 301 -20.19 6.99 -7.96
CA SER A 301 -20.68 6.96 -9.34
C SER A 301 -21.80 5.95 -9.57
N ASN A 302 -21.85 4.84 -8.84
CA ASN A 302 -22.85 3.79 -8.97
C ASN A 302 -23.90 3.77 -7.83
N GLY A 303 -23.79 4.70 -6.87
CA GLY A 303 -24.70 4.80 -5.72
C GLY A 303 -24.55 3.68 -4.67
N LYS A 304 -23.46 2.91 -4.68
CA LYS A 304 -23.23 1.75 -3.81
C LYS A 304 -22.12 1.97 -2.78
N ALA A 305 -21.68 3.20 -2.56
CA ALA A 305 -20.64 3.53 -1.59
C ALA A 305 -21.08 3.19 -0.15
N ASN A 306 -20.27 2.45 0.57
CA ASN A 306 -20.49 2.16 1.98
C ASN A 306 -19.80 3.21 2.87
N PHE A 307 -20.51 4.30 3.16
CA PHE A 307 -19.98 5.44 3.94
C PHE A 307 -19.49 5.03 5.33
N ARG A 308 -20.13 4.03 5.99
CA ARG A 308 -19.70 3.56 7.30
C ARG A 308 -18.31 2.92 7.24
N ILE A 309 -18.06 2.08 6.24
CA ILE A 309 -16.74 1.45 6.06
C ILE A 309 -15.70 2.49 5.66
N ILE A 310 -16.05 3.42 4.80
CA ILE A 310 -15.17 4.52 4.39
C ILE A 310 -14.79 5.38 5.60
N ALA A 311 -15.75 5.75 6.44
CA ALA A 311 -15.47 6.51 7.67
C ALA A 311 -14.54 5.75 8.62
N MET A 312 -14.73 4.43 8.79
CA MET A 312 -13.81 3.59 9.58
C MET A 312 -12.38 3.57 9.00
N ILE A 313 -12.25 3.50 7.67
CA ILE A 313 -10.94 3.52 7.00
C ILE A 313 -10.28 4.90 7.19
N LEU A 314 -11.02 5.99 7.02
CA LEU A 314 -10.50 7.35 7.24
C LEU A 314 -10.07 7.57 8.69
N LEU A 315 -10.85 7.07 9.65
CA LEU A 315 -10.47 7.11 11.06
C LEU A 315 -9.17 6.31 11.31
N ALA A 316 -9.07 5.09 10.75
CA ALA A 316 -7.86 4.28 10.87
C ALA A 316 -6.63 5.01 10.29
N TRP A 317 -6.78 5.75 9.18
CA TRP A 317 -5.70 6.56 8.62
C TRP A 317 -5.30 7.71 9.55
N GLY A 318 -6.27 8.41 10.14
CA GLY A 318 -6.01 9.49 11.10
C GLY A 318 -5.27 9.02 12.35
N VAL A 319 -5.59 7.81 12.82
CA VAL A 319 -4.96 7.20 14.01
C VAL A 319 -3.59 6.58 13.71
N THR A 320 -3.34 6.14 12.48
CA THR A 320 -2.09 5.43 12.10
C THR A 320 -0.84 6.25 12.40
N LEU A 321 -0.82 7.52 11.99
CA LEU A 321 0.35 8.39 12.14
C LEU A 321 0.69 8.65 13.63
N PRO A 322 -0.25 9.13 14.48
CA PRO A 322 0.04 9.37 15.89
C PRO A 322 0.37 8.07 16.65
N THR A 323 -0.29 6.96 16.33
CA THR A 323 0.03 5.66 16.96
C THR A 323 1.47 5.25 16.66
N SER A 324 1.88 5.30 15.38
CA SER A 324 3.26 4.96 15.01
C SER A 324 4.26 5.93 15.62
N ALA A 325 3.93 7.23 15.71
CA ALA A 325 4.79 8.21 16.34
C ALA A 325 4.99 7.93 17.84
N MET A 326 3.93 7.61 18.57
CA MET A 326 4.03 7.25 20.00
C MET A 326 4.84 5.98 20.23
N ILE A 327 4.61 4.94 19.41
CA ILE A 327 5.37 3.68 19.53
C ILE A 327 6.85 3.93 19.20
N ALA A 328 7.15 4.71 18.15
CA ALA A 328 8.53 5.03 17.79
C ALA A 328 9.24 5.86 18.87
N ALA A 329 8.55 6.84 19.43
CA ALA A 329 9.05 7.64 20.56
C ALA A 329 9.42 6.75 21.75
N LEU A 330 8.54 5.83 22.13
CA LEU A 330 8.77 4.87 23.21
C LEU A 330 9.95 3.94 22.91
N LEU A 331 9.97 3.34 21.70
CA LEU A 331 11.06 2.44 21.31
C LEU A 331 12.41 3.16 21.27
N HIS A 332 12.44 4.40 20.73
CA HIS A 332 13.68 5.19 20.68
C HIS A 332 14.20 5.56 22.07
N PHE A 333 13.28 5.87 23.00
CA PHE A 333 13.62 6.15 24.40
C PHE A 333 14.19 4.92 25.13
N LEU A 334 13.70 3.71 24.81
CA LEU A 334 14.12 2.46 25.44
C LEU A 334 15.40 1.87 24.82
N LEU A 335 15.74 2.26 23.58
CA LEU A 335 16.95 1.77 22.92
C LEU A 335 18.17 2.56 23.39
N PRO A 336 19.35 1.90 23.51
CA PRO A 336 20.57 2.59 23.96
C PRO A 336 20.93 3.71 22.98
N SER A 337 21.13 4.91 23.47
CA SER A 337 21.78 6.00 22.73
C SER A 337 23.23 5.63 22.46
N VAL A 338 23.57 5.39 21.19
CA VAL A 338 24.97 5.15 20.74
C VAL A 338 25.53 6.44 20.19
#